data_03c97cfda877173e5b31dec3cf3c973f
#
_entry.id   03c97cfda877173e5b31dec3cf3c973f
#
_cell.length_a   1.000
_cell.length_b   1.000
_cell.length_c   1.000
_cell.angle_alpha   90.00
_cell.angle_beta   90.00
_cell.angle_gamma   90.00
#
_symmetry.space_group_name_H-M   'P 1'
#
loop_
_entity.id
_entity.type
_entity.pdbx_description
1 polymer ?
#
loop_
_entity_poly.entity_id
_entity_poly.type
_entity_poly.pdbx_seq_one_letter_code
_entity_poly.pdbx_strand_id
1 'polypeptide(L)'
;MNVFKMNQRAFPQAGVSAAGSVTVKQPGKAWRAMPQAVARRRRRVFQVSKKPSNVSIFLISFLTYLIGIFPSIVFALPTGGTVQAGSATIDSTSSQLMTIYQTTEKAIIDWQTFSIESAEHVDFQLSQGGVTLNRITGDDPSNIFGKLTSNGDLWLINPNGILFGASAQVDVHGLIATTSDISNTDFMNGNYNFGIPSSLSATVVNQGSITAAEGGLVALVAPGVQNSGIITARLGKVSLVSGITFTVDLYGDQLINLGVDSQVMGQVTGMDGRGLTSLVS
;
A
#
# COMPACT_ATOMS: atom_id res chain seq x y z
N MET A 1 -55.03 -3.10 -3.19
CA MET A 1 -55.60 -3.03 -4.57
C MET A 1 -55.03 -1.76 -5.21
N ASN A 2 -53.92 -1.89 -5.90
CA ASN A 2 -53.46 -1.01 -6.95
C ASN A 2 -52.18 -1.64 -7.54
N VAL A 3 -52.36 -2.19 -8.74
CA VAL A 3 -51.35 -2.87 -9.55
C VAL A 3 -50.68 -1.76 -10.40
N PHE A 4 -49.35 -1.63 -10.30
CA PHE A 4 -48.59 -0.80 -11.22
C PHE A 4 -47.87 -1.69 -12.24
N LYS A 5 -48.28 -1.54 -13.52
CA LYS A 5 -47.82 -2.27 -14.69
C LYS A 5 -46.37 -1.85 -15.02
N MET A 6 -45.52 -2.83 -15.24
CA MET A 6 -44.23 -2.70 -15.92
C MET A 6 -44.44 -2.37 -17.39
N ASN A 7 -43.80 -1.33 -17.88
CA ASN A 7 -43.73 -0.98 -19.29
C ASN A 7 -42.34 -1.38 -19.81
N GLN A 8 -42.31 -2.48 -20.60
CA GLN A 8 -41.14 -2.91 -21.35
C GLN A 8 -41.02 -2.04 -22.61
N ARG A 9 -39.90 -1.34 -22.77
CA ARG A 9 -39.50 -0.76 -24.06
C ARG A 9 -38.42 -1.62 -24.70
N ALA A 10 -38.77 -2.14 -25.87
CA ALA A 10 -37.95 -2.93 -26.75
C ALA A 10 -36.79 -2.11 -27.36
N PHE A 11 -35.64 -2.73 -27.48
CA PHE A 11 -34.50 -2.23 -28.26
C PHE A 11 -34.64 -2.63 -29.71
N PRO A 12 -34.35 -1.76 -30.70
CA PRO A 12 -34.30 -2.14 -32.11
C PRO A 12 -32.98 -2.85 -32.44
N GLN A 13 -33.10 -3.96 -33.11
CA GLN A 13 -32.02 -4.71 -33.76
C GLN A 13 -31.51 -3.96 -35.00
N ALA A 14 -30.20 -3.70 -35.05
CA ALA A 14 -29.57 -3.23 -36.30
C ALA A 14 -29.12 -4.42 -37.14
N GLY A 15 -29.60 -4.43 -38.38
CA GLY A 15 -29.40 -5.49 -39.36
C GLY A 15 -27.98 -5.52 -39.93
N VAL A 16 -27.53 -6.72 -40.15
CA VAL A 16 -26.35 -7.07 -40.94
C VAL A 16 -26.69 -6.90 -42.41
N SER A 17 -25.94 -6.09 -43.15
CA SER A 17 -26.01 -6.02 -44.62
C SER A 17 -24.69 -6.46 -45.24
N ALA A 18 -24.88 -7.24 -46.27
CA ALA A 18 -24.01 -8.12 -47.01
C ALA A 18 -22.85 -7.46 -47.79
N ALA A 19 -21.90 -8.33 -48.07
CA ALA A 19 -20.74 -8.21 -48.93
C ALA A 19 -20.96 -7.52 -50.28
N GLY A 20 -20.10 -6.55 -50.62
CA GLY A 20 -19.91 -6.03 -51.96
C GLY A 20 -18.53 -6.42 -52.50
N SER A 21 -18.48 -7.40 -53.39
CA SER A 21 -17.27 -7.76 -54.12
C SER A 21 -17.01 -6.75 -55.23
N VAL A 22 -15.83 -6.13 -55.24
CA VAL A 22 -15.35 -5.29 -56.34
C VAL A 22 -14.40 -6.12 -57.20
N THR A 23 -14.88 -6.42 -58.42
CA THR A 23 -14.10 -7.08 -59.47
C THR A 23 -13.31 -6.01 -60.24
N VAL A 24 -12.00 -6.06 -60.21
CA VAL A 24 -11.12 -5.22 -61.03
C VAL A 24 -10.84 -5.97 -62.33
N LYS A 25 -11.28 -5.42 -63.44
CA LYS A 25 -11.06 -5.87 -64.82
C LYS A 25 -9.61 -5.51 -65.21
N GLN A 26 -8.86 -6.50 -65.72
CA GLN A 26 -7.59 -6.30 -66.40
C GLN A 26 -7.80 -5.81 -67.82
N PRO A 27 -7.01 -4.84 -68.33
CA PRO A 27 -6.92 -4.58 -69.76
C PRO A 27 -5.76 -5.35 -70.38
N GLY A 28 -6.07 -5.79 -71.62
CA GLY A 28 -5.34 -6.77 -72.40
C GLY A 28 -4.00 -6.33 -72.99
N LYS A 29 -3.39 -7.38 -73.55
CA LYS A 29 -2.17 -7.43 -74.27
C LYS A 29 -2.10 -6.51 -75.48
N ALA A 30 -1.01 -5.92 -75.71
CA ALA A 30 -0.11 -5.87 -76.90
C ALA A 30 0.66 -4.56 -76.97
N TRP A 31 1.98 -4.73 -76.92
CA TRP A 31 2.84 -3.94 -77.82
C TRP A 31 4.20 -4.70 -77.96
N ARG A 32 4.57 -4.80 -79.19
CA ARG A 32 5.68 -5.57 -79.78
C ARG A 32 7.07 -5.08 -79.29
N ALA A 33 7.96 -6.05 -79.40
CA ALA A 33 9.40 -5.93 -79.21
C ALA A 33 10.08 -4.84 -80.03
N MET A 34 11.04 -4.19 -79.41
CA MET A 34 12.22 -3.61 -80.07
C MET A 34 13.49 -3.85 -79.24
N PRO A 35 14.58 -4.28 -79.87
CA PRO A 35 15.83 -4.51 -79.19
C PRO A 35 16.63 -3.23 -79.17
N GLN A 36 17.04 -2.80 -77.98
CA GLN A 36 18.08 -1.78 -77.85
C GLN A 36 19.11 -2.22 -76.80
N ALA A 37 20.28 -2.55 -77.30
CA ALA A 37 21.50 -2.66 -76.54
C ALA A 37 21.90 -1.24 -76.11
N VAL A 38 21.81 -0.94 -74.82
CA VAL A 38 22.40 0.23 -74.22
C VAL A 38 23.16 -0.16 -72.94
N ALA A 39 24.44 0.06 -73.06
CA ALA A 39 25.52 0.04 -72.11
C ALA A 39 25.14 -0.13 -70.62
N ARG A 40 25.54 -1.21 -70.05
CA ARG A 40 25.64 -1.45 -68.60
C ARG A 40 26.74 -0.54 -68.00
N ARG A 41 26.39 0.68 -67.63
CA ARG A 41 27.20 1.50 -66.69
C ARG A 41 26.96 0.94 -65.28
N ARG A 42 27.83 0.02 -64.83
CA ARG A 42 27.90 -0.41 -63.45
C ARG A 42 28.20 0.78 -62.57
N ARG A 43 27.17 1.35 -61.96
CA ARG A 43 27.36 2.19 -60.76
C ARG A 43 27.79 1.28 -59.63
N ARG A 44 29.05 1.28 -59.28
CA ARG A 44 29.51 0.73 -57.99
C ARG A 44 28.88 1.61 -56.90
N VAL A 45 27.84 1.11 -56.24
CA VAL A 45 27.39 1.66 -54.97
C VAL A 45 28.48 1.26 -53.95
N PHE A 46 29.27 2.25 -53.56
CA PHE A 46 30.14 2.08 -52.41
C PHE A 46 29.25 1.98 -51.20
N GLN A 47 29.02 0.74 -50.76
CA GLN A 47 28.51 0.51 -49.41
C GLN A 47 29.61 0.85 -48.42
N VAL A 48 29.56 2.02 -47.84
CA VAL A 48 30.38 2.38 -46.69
C VAL A 48 29.77 1.66 -45.49
N SER A 49 30.25 0.41 -45.27
CA SER A 49 30.02 -0.28 -44.01
C SER A 49 30.84 0.47 -42.93
N LYS A 50 30.21 1.46 -42.29
CA LYS A 50 30.76 2.01 -41.04
C LYS A 50 30.60 0.93 -39.97
N LYS A 51 31.59 0.07 -39.79
CA LYS A 51 31.73 -0.68 -38.55
C LYS A 51 31.76 0.36 -37.41
N PRO A 52 30.88 0.27 -36.40
CA PRO A 52 31.02 1.14 -35.25
C PRO A 52 32.40 0.95 -34.64
N SER A 53 33.10 2.04 -34.42
CA SER A 53 34.42 1.98 -33.79
C SER A 53 34.26 1.36 -32.40
N ASN A 54 35.22 0.56 -31.95
CA ASN A 54 35.19 -0.06 -30.61
C ASN A 54 34.99 0.99 -29.50
N VAL A 55 35.38 2.24 -29.73
CA VAL A 55 35.14 3.37 -28.82
C VAL A 55 33.65 3.72 -28.68
N SER A 56 32.85 3.63 -29.77
CA SER A 56 31.41 3.87 -29.71
C SER A 56 30.66 2.78 -28.92
N ILE A 57 31.13 1.52 -29.05
CA ILE A 57 30.53 0.41 -28.29
C ILE A 57 30.86 0.54 -26.81
N PHE A 58 32.10 0.90 -26.44
CA PHE A 58 32.49 1.14 -25.06
C PHE A 58 31.76 2.32 -24.44
N LEU A 59 31.54 3.41 -25.15
CA LEU A 59 30.77 4.56 -24.66
C LEU A 59 29.29 4.22 -24.42
N ILE A 60 28.66 3.46 -25.30
CA ILE A 60 27.27 3.02 -25.12
C ILE A 60 27.17 2.06 -23.94
N SER A 61 28.08 1.08 -23.82
CA SER A 61 28.11 0.14 -22.70
C SER A 61 28.40 0.84 -21.36
N PHE A 62 29.27 1.85 -21.35
CA PHE A 62 29.56 2.62 -20.14
C PHE A 62 28.38 3.50 -19.74
N LEU A 63 27.66 4.10 -20.70
CA LEU A 63 26.48 4.91 -20.45
C LEU A 63 25.30 4.06 -19.91
N THR A 64 25.09 2.85 -20.45
CA THR A 64 24.07 1.91 -19.94
C THR A 64 24.42 1.37 -18.55
N TYR A 65 25.71 1.15 -18.26
CA TYR A 65 26.16 0.77 -16.93
C TYR A 65 25.98 1.91 -15.91
N LEU A 66 26.23 3.15 -16.30
CA LEU A 66 26.04 4.34 -15.43
C LEU A 66 24.57 4.57 -15.08
N ILE A 67 23.62 4.32 -16.01
CA ILE A 67 22.17 4.46 -15.76
C ILE A 67 21.67 3.36 -14.81
N GLY A 68 22.29 2.19 -14.78
CA GLY A 68 21.90 1.07 -13.89
C GLY A 68 22.36 1.21 -12.44
N ILE A 69 23.18 2.21 -12.08
CA ILE A 69 23.77 2.35 -10.73
C ILE A 69 23.00 3.35 -9.84
N PHE A 70 22.09 4.15 -10.42
CA PHE A 70 21.26 4.99 -9.57
C PHE A 70 20.19 4.12 -8.89
N PRO A 71 20.24 3.94 -7.54
CA PRO A 71 19.13 3.32 -6.84
C PRO A 71 17.89 4.16 -7.14
N SER A 72 16.89 3.55 -7.73
CA SER A 72 15.58 4.17 -7.85
C SER A 72 15.10 4.41 -6.43
N ILE A 73 14.98 5.66 -6.00
CA ILE A 73 14.32 5.99 -4.73
C ILE A 73 12.85 5.68 -4.98
N VAL A 74 12.42 4.53 -4.48
CA VAL A 74 11.00 4.17 -4.47
C VAL A 74 10.41 4.89 -3.27
N PHE A 75 9.58 5.88 -3.51
CA PHE A 75 8.77 6.51 -2.47
C PHE A 75 7.57 5.59 -2.21
N ALA A 76 7.30 5.31 -0.97
CA ALA A 76 6.23 4.41 -0.56
C ALA A 76 5.34 5.04 0.53
N LEU A 77 5.13 6.36 0.48
CA LEU A 77 4.11 7.02 1.33
C LEU A 77 2.76 6.30 1.18
N PRO A 78 1.93 6.27 2.22
CA PRO A 78 0.61 5.67 2.17
C PRO A 78 -0.22 6.10 0.95
N THR A 79 -0.91 5.16 0.32
CA THR A 79 -1.68 5.41 -0.90
C THR A 79 -3.15 5.05 -0.75
N GLY A 80 -4.00 5.67 -1.58
CA GLY A 80 -5.43 5.36 -1.65
C GLY A 80 -6.23 5.71 -0.40
N GLY A 81 -5.75 6.69 0.39
CA GLY A 81 -6.42 7.13 1.61
C GLY A 81 -7.83 7.68 1.34
N THR A 82 -8.84 7.11 2.00
CA THR A 82 -10.24 7.51 1.91
C THR A 82 -10.84 7.63 3.31
N VAL A 83 -11.36 8.82 3.65
CA VAL A 83 -12.02 9.06 4.94
C VAL A 83 -13.39 8.40 4.95
N GLN A 84 -13.58 7.41 5.80
CA GLN A 84 -14.82 6.63 5.95
C GLN A 84 -15.76 7.24 6.98
N ALA A 85 -15.22 7.85 8.04
CA ALA A 85 -15.98 8.51 9.09
C ALA A 85 -15.15 9.63 9.73
N GLY A 86 -15.82 10.59 10.33
CA GLY A 86 -15.18 11.79 10.86
C GLY A 86 -14.81 12.78 9.74
N SER A 87 -13.85 13.67 10.02
CA SER A 87 -13.36 14.66 9.06
C SER A 87 -11.85 14.76 9.14
N ALA A 88 -11.19 14.43 8.04
CA ALA A 88 -9.75 14.57 7.86
C ALA A 88 -9.41 14.99 6.42
N THR A 89 -8.28 15.69 6.27
CA THR A 89 -7.72 16.07 4.99
C THR A 89 -6.32 15.46 4.88
N ILE A 90 -6.03 14.80 3.76
CA ILE A 90 -4.74 14.17 3.48
C ILE A 90 -3.99 15.08 2.51
N ASP A 91 -2.86 15.63 2.96
CA ASP A 91 -1.95 16.43 2.14
C ASP A 91 -0.71 15.59 1.78
N SER A 92 -0.58 15.26 0.51
CA SER A 92 0.52 14.50 -0.08
C SER A 92 1.22 15.28 -1.19
N THR A 93 1.27 16.61 -1.09
CA THR A 93 1.90 17.47 -2.11
C THR A 93 3.42 17.33 -2.12
N SER A 94 4.03 16.86 -1.03
CA SER A 94 5.45 16.52 -0.94
C SER A 94 5.67 15.04 -1.24
N SER A 95 6.77 14.71 -1.89
CA SER A 95 7.17 13.31 -2.15
C SER A 95 7.72 12.58 -0.93
N GLN A 96 8.05 13.30 0.16
CA GLN A 96 8.66 12.75 1.36
C GLN A 96 7.87 13.05 2.63
N LEU A 97 6.85 13.89 2.55
CA LEU A 97 6.01 14.26 3.69
C LEU A 97 4.54 14.13 3.31
N MET A 98 3.82 13.36 4.07
CA MET A 98 2.35 13.33 4.06
C MET A 98 1.84 13.87 5.39
N THR A 99 0.91 14.81 5.35
CA THR A 99 0.28 15.36 6.56
C THR A 99 -1.21 15.07 6.54
N ILE A 100 -1.72 14.55 7.63
CA ILE A 100 -3.14 14.27 7.82
C ILE A 100 -3.68 15.24 8.87
N TYR A 101 -4.59 16.13 8.46
CA TYR A 101 -5.26 17.08 9.33
C TYR A 101 -6.64 16.56 9.72
N GLN A 102 -6.84 16.18 10.97
CA GLN A 102 -8.13 15.72 11.49
C GLN A 102 -8.78 16.79 12.37
N THR A 103 -10.01 17.14 12.05
CA THR A 103 -10.77 18.17 12.77
C THR A 103 -11.81 17.62 13.73
N THR A 104 -12.21 16.35 13.59
CA THR A 104 -13.12 15.66 14.51
C THR A 104 -12.32 14.88 15.57
N GLU A 105 -12.94 14.59 16.70
CA GLU A 105 -12.35 13.78 17.77
C GLU A 105 -11.95 12.38 17.27
N LYS A 106 -12.80 11.75 16.44
CA LYS A 106 -12.53 10.45 15.82
C LYS A 106 -12.60 10.56 14.31
N ALA A 107 -11.71 9.84 13.63
CA ALA A 107 -11.80 9.61 12.20
C ALA A 107 -11.37 8.18 11.84
N ILE A 108 -11.93 7.68 10.75
CA ILE A 108 -11.56 6.40 10.14
C ILE A 108 -11.06 6.69 8.73
N ILE A 109 -9.86 6.24 8.42
CA ILE A 109 -9.25 6.35 7.10
C ILE A 109 -8.88 4.95 6.62
N ASP A 110 -9.46 4.54 5.50
CA ASP A 110 -9.07 3.33 4.79
C ASP A 110 -7.96 3.66 3.80
N TRP A 111 -6.93 2.83 3.76
CA TRP A 111 -5.77 2.98 2.90
C TRP A 111 -5.61 1.75 1.99
N GLN A 112 -5.16 1.96 0.77
CA GLN A 112 -4.75 0.84 -0.08
C GLN A 112 -3.42 0.24 0.41
N THR A 113 -2.45 1.09 0.72
CA THR A 113 -1.17 0.72 1.34
C THR A 113 -0.80 1.71 2.42
N PHE A 114 -0.08 1.25 3.45
CA PHE A 114 0.46 2.13 4.48
C PHE A 114 1.89 1.69 4.81
N SER A 115 2.83 2.17 4.02
CA SER A 115 4.27 2.00 4.26
C SER A 115 4.95 3.35 4.30
N ILE A 116 6.13 3.44 4.93
CA ILE A 116 6.90 4.69 5.08
C ILE A 116 8.36 4.32 4.90
N GLU A 117 8.99 4.79 3.82
CA GLU A 117 10.41 4.56 3.58
C GLU A 117 11.28 5.41 4.52
N SER A 118 12.56 5.05 4.65
CA SER A 118 13.47 5.63 5.66
C SER A 118 13.66 7.14 5.56
N ALA A 119 13.46 7.73 4.37
CA ALA A 119 13.54 9.17 4.13
C ALA A 119 12.18 9.88 4.19
N GLU A 120 11.11 9.15 4.49
CA GLU A 120 9.74 9.65 4.46
C GLU A 120 9.19 9.89 5.86
N HIS A 121 8.20 10.77 5.92
CA HIS A 121 7.52 11.16 7.13
C HIS A 121 6.02 11.23 6.90
N VAL A 122 5.24 10.57 7.76
CA VAL A 122 3.79 10.72 7.86
C VAL A 122 3.47 11.39 9.18
N ASP A 123 2.79 12.53 9.13
CA ASP A 123 2.45 13.36 10.28
C ASP A 123 0.93 13.50 10.43
N PHE A 124 0.42 13.09 11.59
CA PHE A 124 -0.98 13.23 11.94
C PHE A 124 -1.16 14.40 12.90
N GLN A 125 -1.91 15.40 12.45
CA GLN A 125 -2.31 16.58 13.24
C GLN A 125 -3.79 16.47 13.58
N LEU A 126 -4.07 15.97 14.78
CA LEU A 126 -5.40 15.71 15.28
C LEU A 126 -5.89 16.86 16.15
N SER A 127 -7.21 16.99 16.27
CA SER A 127 -7.82 17.81 17.34
C SER A 127 -7.40 17.27 18.71
N GLN A 128 -7.49 18.10 19.74
CA GLN A 128 -7.12 17.71 21.11
C GLN A 128 -7.89 16.44 21.56
N GLY A 129 -7.17 15.44 22.03
CA GLY A 129 -7.74 14.14 22.41
C GLY A 129 -8.19 13.29 21.23
N GLY A 130 -7.77 13.65 20.02
CA GLY A 130 -8.18 12.96 18.81
C GLY A 130 -7.61 11.55 18.67
N VAL A 131 -8.39 10.68 18.03
CA VAL A 131 -8.02 9.30 17.69
C VAL A 131 -8.28 9.07 16.20
N THR A 132 -7.28 8.53 15.49
CA THR A 132 -7.44 8.12 14.09
C THR A 132 -7.29 6.62 13.95
N LEU A 133 -8.31 5.96 13.38
CA LEU A 133 -8.24 4.58 12.93
C LEU A 133 -7.75 4.55 11.49
N ASN A 134 -6.61 3.96 11.25
CA ASN A 134 -6.03 3.74 9.92
C ASN A 134 -6.12 2.26 9.59
N ARG A 135 -6.96 1.91 8.64
CA ARG A 135 -7.19 0.54 8.18
C ARG A 135 -6.60 0.32 6.82
N ILE A 136 -5.77 -0.69 6.67
CA ILE A 136 -5.21 -1.10 5.39
C ILE A 136 -6.15 -2.13 4.75
N THR A 137 -6.58 -1.85 3.52
CA THR A 137 -7.55 -2.65 2.76
C THR A 137 -6.89 -3.40 1.59
N GLY A 138 -5.64 -3.08 1.27
CA GLY A 138 -4.86 -3.83 0.27
C GLY A 138 -4.23 -5.08 0.87
N ASP A 139 -3.52 -5.83 0.02
CA ASP A 139 -2.99 -7.17 0.35
C ASP A 139 -1.56 -7.13 0.90
N ASP A 140 -0.90 -5.97 0.90
CA ASP A 140 0.49 -5.84 1.32
C ASP A 140 0.61 -5.55 2.82
N PRO A 141 1.63 -6.10 3.51
CA PRO A 141 1.96 -5.70 4.88
C PRO A 141 2.46 -4.25 4.94
N SER A 142 2.29 -3.62 6.09
CA SER A 142 2.81 -2.28 6.35
C SER A 142 4.29 -2.33 6.76
N ASN A 143 5.15 -1.65 6.02
CA ASN A 143 6.57 -1.54 6.30
C ASN A 143 6.90 -0.09 6.67
N ILE A 144 7.16 0.15 7.95
CA ILE A 144 7.46 1.48 8.48
C ILE A 144 8.97 1.54 8.75
N PHE A 145 9.72 2.20 7.89
CA PHE A 145 11.16 2.44 8.03
C PHE A 145 11.47 3.90 8.32
N GLY A 146 10.54 4.80 8.03
CA GLY A 146 10.65 6.24 8.18
C GLY A 146 10.04 6.76 9.48
N LYS A 147 9.61 8.01 9.42
CA LYS A 147 9.05 8.72 10.57
C LYS A 147 7.53 8.72 10.55
N LEU A 148 6.92 8.37 11.68
CA LEU A 148 5.47 8.41 11.91
C LEU A 148 5.20 9.22 13.16
N THR A 149 4.53 10.37 13.03
CA THR A 149 4.24 11.25 14.16
C THR A 149 2.73 11.50 14.30
N SER A 150 2.30 11.71 15.54
CA SER A 150 0.92 12.13 15.84
C SER A 150 0.85 12.87 17.17
N ASN A 151 0.12 13.97 17.21
CA ASN A 151 -0.22 14.64 18.48
C ASN A 151 -1.41 14.00 19.20
N GLY A 152 -2.03 12.97 18.62
CA GLY A 152 -3.13 12.18 19.18
C GLY A 152 -2.88 10.68 19.11
N ASP A 153 -3.92 9.90 19.39
CA ASP A 153 -3.85 8.45 19.37
C ASP A 153 -3.96 7.92 17.94
N LEU A 154 -3.02 7.05 17.58
CA LEU A 154 -2.94 6.44 16.26
C LEU A 154 -3.22 4.95 16.36
N TRP A 155 -4.26 4.50 15.66
CA TRP A 155 -4.57 3.09 15.54
C TRP A 155 -4.29 2.64 14.12
N LEU A 156 -3.44 1.64 13.98
CA LEU A 156 -3.00 1.07 12.70
C LEU A 156 -3.42 -0.39 12.63
N ILE A 157 -4.29 -0.71 11.67
CA ILE A 157 -4.81 -2.04 11.43
C ILE A 157 -4.33 -2.52 10.07
N ASN A 158 -3.57 -3.61 10.04
CA ASN A 158 -3.24 -4.30 8.80
C ASN A 158 -3.34 -5.80 8.96
N PRO A 159 -4.37 -6.44 8.37
CA PRO A 159 -4.55 -7.89 8.46
C PRO A 159 -3.38 -8.72 7.91
N ASN A 160 -2.53 -8.10 7.06
CA ASN A 160 -1.38 -8.76 6.43
C ASN A 160 -0.09 -8.62 7.26
N GLY A 161 -0.12 -7.84 8.34
CA GLY A 161 1.01 -7.62 9.24
C GLY A 161 1.59 -6.22 9.21
N ILE A 162 2.38 -5.88 10.24
CA ILE A 162 3.02 -4.58 10.41
C ILE A 162 4.46 -4.79 10.87
N LEU A 163 5.40 -4.15 10.17
CA LEU A 163 6.81 -4.08 10.54
C LEU A 163 7.21 -2.63 10.80
N PHE A 164 7.62 -2.34 12.03
CA PHE A 164 8.42 -1.16 12.35
C PHE A 164 9.89 -1.56 12.24
N GLY A 165 10.53 -1.19 11.13
CA GLY A 165 11.90 -1.58 10.82
C GLY A 165 12.94 -0.85 11.68
N ALA A 166 14.21 -1.25 11.62
CA ALA A 166 15.27 -0.76 12.48
C ALA A 166 15.51 0.77 12.41
N SER A 167 15.14 1.43 11.31
CA SER A 167 15.22 2.89 11.14
C SER A 167 13.92 3.62 11.48
N ALA A 168 12.84 2.90 11.83
CA ALA A 168 11.56 3.50 12.17
C ALA A 168 11.66 4.39 13.42
N GLN A 169 11.04 5.57 13.31
CA GLN A 169 10.90 6.54 14.40
C GLN A 169 9.41 6.88 14.53
N VAL A 170 8.78 6.25 15.51
CA VAL A 170 7.35 6.50 15.82
C VAL A 170 7.29 7.37 17.07
N ASP A 171 6.63 8.53 16.97
CA ASP A 171 6.43 9.47 18.08
C ASP A 171 4.98 9.94 18.08
N VAL A 172 4.18 9.43 19.00
CA VAL A 172 2.71 9.58 19.00
C VAL A 172 2.21 9.80 20.44
N HIS A 173 0.97 10.27 20.59
CA HIS A 173 0.34 10.30 21.92
C HIS A 173 0.10 8.88 22.42
N GLY A 174 -0.51 8.02 21.62
CA GLY A 174 -0.70 6.59 21.86
C GLY A 174 -0.72 5.82 20.56
N LEU A 175 -0.38 4.51 20.61
CA LEU A 175 -0.34 3.62 19.46
C LEU A 175 -1.07 2.32 19.75
N ILE A 176 -1.99 1.94 18.89
CA ILE A 176 -2.44 0.55 18.77
C ILE A 176 -2.05 0.06 17.37
N ALA A 177 -1.17 -0.92 17.29
CA ALA A 177 -0.81 -1.58 16.04
C ALA A 177 -1.28 -3.04 16.09
N THR A 178 -2.17 -3.41 15.19
CA THR A 178 -2.83 -4.72 15.24
C THR A 178 -3.13 -5.27 13.85
N THR A 179 -3.27 -6.58 13.80
CA THR A 179 -3.73 -7.28 12.61
C THR A 179 -5.22 -7.62 12.66
N SER A 180 -5.87 -7.49 13.83
CA SER A 180 -7.31 -7.70 14.01
C SER A 180 -8.08 -6.41 13.77
N ASP A 181 -9.27 -6.51 13.17
CA ASP A 181 -10.06 -5.34 12.79
C ASP A 181 -11.26 -5.12 13.72
N ILE A 182 -11.82 -3.92 13.66
CA ILE A 182 -12.97 -3.44 14.40
C ILE A 182 -14.01 -2.86 13.44
N SER A 183 -15.30 -2.99 13.74
CA SER A 183 -16.32 -2.34 12.92
C SER A 183 -16.27 -0.81 13.06
N ASN A 184 -16.60 -0.10 11.96
CA ASN A 184 -16.67 1.37 11.99
C ASN A 184 -17.65 1.87 13.06
N THR A 185 -18.79 1.18 13.22
CA THR A 185 -19.81 1.54 14.21
C THR A 185 -19.28 1.41 15.63
N ASP A 186 -18.58 0.31 15.94
CA ASP A 186 -18.02 0.09 17.28
C ASP A 186 -16.94 1.12 17.60
N PHE A 187 -16.01 1.38 16.66
CA PHE A 187 -15.01 2.41 16.86
C PHE A 187 -15.61 3.79 17.12
N MET A 188 -16.56 4.21 16.29
CA MET A 188 -17.18 5.54 16.43
C MET A 188 -17.99 5.66 17.74
N ASN A 189 -18.60 4.56 18.19
CA ASN A 189 -19.38 4.51 19.45
C ASN A 189 -18.50 4.33 20.71
N GLY A 190 -17.18 4.11 20.56
CA GLY A 190 -16.30 3.88 21.70
C GLY A 190 -16.35 2.44 22.24
N ASN A 191 -16.91 1.50 21.49
CA ASN A 191 -16.93 0.07 21.80
C ASN A 191 -15.69 -0.58 21.15
N TYR A 192 -14.55 -0.51 21.81
CA TYR A 192 -13.29 -0.91 21.21
C TYR A 192 -13.08 -2.42 21.25
N ASN A 193 -13.95 -3.14 20.54
CA ASN A 193 -13.91 -4.59 20.37
C ASN A 193 -13.34 -4.97 19.00
N PHE A 194 -12.10 -5.43 18.98
CA PHE A 194 -11.41 -5.95 17.78
C PHE A 194 -11.80 -7.40 17.56
N GLY A 195 -13.04 -7.61 17.17
CA GLY A 195 -13.66 -8.93 17.02
C GLY A 195 -13.52 -9.55 15.62
N ILE A 196 -12.89 -8.85 14.66
CA ILE A 196 -12.67 -9.35 13.30
C ILE A 196 -11.24 -9.88 13.22
N PRO A 197 -11.05 -11.21 13.23
CA PRO A 197 -9.72 -11.81 13.31
C PRO A 197 -8.95 -11.69 11.99
N SER A 198 -7.61 -11.59 12.10
CA SER A 198 -6.68 -11.71 10.99
C SER A 198 -6.31 -13.17 10.67
N SER A 199 -5.44 -13.34 9.65
CA SER A 199 -4.76 -14.61 9.41
C SER A 199 -3.89 -15.00 10.61
N LEU A 200 -3.83 -16.29 10.96
CA LEU A 200 -2.98 -16.82 12.03
C LEU A 200 -1.47 -16.63 11.77
N SER A 201 -1.07 -16.37 10.54
CA SER A 201 0.32 -16.07 10.18
C SER A 201 0.67 -14.58 10.22
N ALA A 202 -0.31 -13.70 10.50
CA ALA A 202 -0.07 -12.26 10.55
C ALA A 202 0.71 -11.87 11.82
N THR A 203 1.64 -10.94 11.68
CA THR A 203 2.55 -10.54 12.76
C THR A 203 2.65 -9.02 12.90
N VAL A 204 2.92 -8.57 14.13
CA VAL A 204 3.38 -7.20 14.39
C VAL A 204 4.80 -7.28 14.96
N VAL A 205 5.75 -6.66 14.26
CA VAL A 205 7.17 -6.71 14.60
C VAL A 205 7.69 -5.29 14.82
N ASN A 206 8.34 -5.03 15.95
CA ASN A 206 9.07 -3.80 16.17
C ASN A 206 10.58 -4.08 16.26
N GLN A 207 11.34 -3.40 15.40
CA GLN A 207 12.80 -3.36 15.40
C GLN A 207 13.32 -1.92 15.58
N GLY A 208 12.42 -0.93 15.50
CA GLY A 208 12.73 0.49 15.56
C GLY A 208 12.50 1.11 16.94
N SER A 209 12.23 2.39 16.94
CA SER A 209 11.91 3.16 18.15
C SER A 209 10.45 3.62 18.10
N ILE A 210 9.69 3.26 19.14
CA ILE A 210 8.32 3.71 19.36
C ILE A 210 8.29 4.49 20.67
N THR A 211 7.85 5.75 20.61
CA THR A 211 7.68 6.63 21.78
C THR A 211 6.23 7.07 21.88
N ALA A 212 5.60 6.80 23.00
CA ALA A 212 4.33 7.39 23.36
C ALA A 212 4.49 8.57 24.30
N ALA A 213 3.57 9.53 24.25
CA ALA A 213 3.51 10.64 25.19
C ALA A 213 3.33 10.14 26.64
N GLU A 214 3.51 11.04 27.60
CA GLU A 214 3.32 10.72 29.01
C GLU A 214 1.87 10.26 29.28
N GLY A 215 1.74 9.11 29.91
CA GLY A 215 0.45 8.46 30.15
C GLY A 215 -0.13 7.71 28.94
N GLY A 216 0.52 7.78 27.78
CA GLY A 216 0.05 7.14 26.56
C GLY A 216 0.15 5.61 26.56
N LEU A 217 -0.55 5.00 25.63
CA LEU A 217 -0.58 3.56 25.44
C LEU A 217 0.24 3.15 24.23
N VAL A 218 1.03 2.09 24.34
CA VAL A 218 1.53 1.33 23.18
C VAL A 218 1.02 -0.10 23.27
N ALA A 219 0.18 -0.52 22.34
CA ALA A 219 -0.30 -1.90 22.23
C ALA A 219 0.07 -2.47 20.87
N LEU A 220 0.81 -3.59 20.88
CA LEU A 220 1.09 -4.39 19.70
C LEU A 220 0.32 -5.71 19.86
N VAL A 221 -0.65 -5.98 18.98
CA VAL A 221 -1.55 -7.12 19.10
C VAL A 221 -1.67 -7.85 17.76
N ALA A 222 -1.28 -9.12 17.75
CA ALA A 222 -1.35 -9.96 16.54
C ALA A 222 -1.25 -11.44 16.95
N PRO A 223 -1.51 -12.41 16.07
CA PRO A 223 -1.17 -13.80 16.29
C PRO A 223 0.29 -14.01 16.69
N GLY A 224 1.22 -13.31 16.01
CA GLY A 224 2.63 -13.24 16.40
C GLY A 224 3.06 -11.81 16.69
N VAL A 225 3.67 -11.57 17.86
CA VAL A 225 4.23 -10.25 18.24
C VAL A 225 5.68 -10.41 18.60
N GLN A 226 6.53 -9.55 18.03
CA GLN A 226 7.95 -9.51 18.30
C GLN A 226 8.39 -8.08 18.56
N ASN A 227 9.18 -7.88 19.62
CA ASN A 227 9.85 -6.61 19.88
C ASN A 227 11.36 -6.84 20.09
N SER A 228 12.16 -6.38 19.14
CA SER A 228 13.63 -6.31 19.25
C SER A 228 14.14 -4.86 19.18
N GLY A 229 13.22 -3.89 19.11
CA GLY A 229 13.49 -2.46 19.16
C GLY A 229 13.28 -1.86 20.55
N ILE A 230 13.01 -0.57 20.57
CA ILE A 230 12.80 0.20 21.81
C ILE A 230 11.35 0.70 21.83
N ILE A 231 10.65 0.49 22.95
CA ILE A 231 9.33 1.08 23.20
C ILE A 231 9.43 1.91 24.50
N THR A 232 9.06 3.17 24.41
CA THR A 232 9.04 4.12 25.54
C THR A 232 7.64 4.67 25.75
N ALA A 233 7.06 4.43 26.92
CA ALA A 233 5.79 5.00 27.36
C ALA A 233 5.91 5.46 28.82
N ARG A 234 6.34 6.72 29.01
CA ARG A 234 6.52 7.27 30.37
C ARG A 234 5.19 7.42 31.07
N LEU A 235 5.09 6.87 32.29
CA LEU A 235 3.84 6.85 33.09
C LEU A 235 2.65 6.25 32.32
N GLY A 236 2.92 5.63 31.17
CA GLY A 236 1.95 4.99 30.30
C GLY A 236 1.98 3.47 30.40
N LYS A 237 1.41 2.81 29.40
CA LYS A 237 1.33 1.35 29.34
C LYS A 237 1.93 0.81 28.04
N VAL A 238 2.60 -0.34 28.14
CA VAL A 238 3.07 -1.12 26.97
C VAL A 238 2.47 -2.50 27.09
N SER A 239 1.79 -2.93 26.02
CA SER A 239 1.15 -4.25 25.92
C SER A 239 1.60 -4.95 24.64
N LEU A 240 2.23 -6.10 24.77
CA LEU A 240 2.61 -6.99 23.68
C LEU A 240 1.75 -8.26 23.82
N VAL A 241 0.82 -8.48 22.92
CA VAL A 241 -0.20 -9.52 23.10
C VAL A 241 -0.32 -10.40 21.87
N SER A 242 -0.15 -11.71 22.08
CA SER A 242 -0.46 -12.70 21.06
C SER A 242 -1.93 -13.09 21.15
N GLY A 243 -2.69 -12.77 20.10
CA GLY A 243 -4.14 -13.07 20.02
C GLY A 243 -4.72 -12.65 18.67
N ILE A 244 -5.93 -13.13 18.40
CA ILE A 244 -6.66 -12.85 17.16
C ILE A 244 -7.89 -11.96 17.36
N THR A 245 -8.33 -11.79 18.61
CA THR A 245 -9.40 -10.87 19.00
C THR A 245 -9.08 -10.28 20.37
N PHE A 246 -9.51 -9.05 20.64
CA PHE A 246 -9.27 -8.39 21.92
C PHE A 246 -10.20 -7.19 22.10
N THR A 247 -10.30 -6.71 23.33
CA THR A 247 -11.00 -5.46 23.67
C THR A 247 -10.05 -4.47 24.35
N VAL A 248 -10.28 -3.19 24.14
CA VAL A 248 -9.53 -2.11 24.77
C VAL A 248 -10.46 -1.27 25.61
N ASP A 249 -10.19 -1.12 26.90
CA ASP A 249 -10.87 -0.20 27.79
C ASP A 249 -10.02 1.05 28.00
N LEU A 250 -10.34 2.14 27.33
CA LEU A 250 -9.65 3.41 27.47
C LEU A 250 -10.23 4.32 28.57
N TYR A 251 -11.46 4.04 29.03
CA TYR A 251 -12.24 4.96 29.88
C TYR A 251 -12.51 4.44 31.30
N GLY A 252 -12.15 3.17 31.60
CA GLY A 252 -12.30 2.60 32.94
C GLY A 252 -11.18 3.03 33.88
N ASP A 253 -10.55 2.07 34.56
CA ASP A 253 -9.39 2.30 35.42
C ASP A 253 -8.07 2.48 34.64
N GLN A 254 -8.14 2.76 33.33
CA GLN A 254 -7.05 2.79 32.35
C GLN A 254 -6.29 1.45 32.25
N LEU A 255 -6.85 0.39 32.80
CA LEU A 255 -6.41 -0.95 32.56
C LEU A 255 -6.91 -1.33 31.17
N ILE A 256 -5.99 -1.57 30.26
CA ILE A 256 -6.31 -2.24 29.02
C ILE A 256 -6.56 -3.69 29.41
N ASN A 257 -7.82 -4.02 29.60
CA ASN A 257 -8.25 -5.38 29.66
C ASN A 257 -8.21 -5.91 28.23
N LEU A 258 -7.06 -6.37 27.82
CA LEU A 258 -6.93 -7.16 26.62
C LEU A 258 -7.60 -8.49 26.93
N GLY A 259 -8.90 -8.55 26.73
CA GLY A 259 -9.63 -9.81 26.69
C GLY A 259 -9.19 -10.54 25.43
N VAL A 260 -8.21 -11.41 25.55
CA VAL A 260 -7.83 -12.32 24.46
C VAL A 260 -8.87 -13.43 24.42
N ASP A 261 -9.88 -13.28 23.56
CA ASP A 261 -10.99 -14.23 23.45
C ASP A 261 -10.56 -15.59 22.87
N SER A 262 -9.40 -15.64 22.17
CA SER A 262 -8.82 -16.89 21.66
C SER A 262 -7.30 -16.81 21.62
N GLN A 263 -6.66 -17.89 22.08
CA GLN A 263 -5.22 -18.05 21.99
C GLN A 263 -4.84 -18.62 20.63
N VAL A 264 -3.74 -18.13 20.08
CA VAL A 264 -3.17 -18.68 18.84
C VAL A 264 -2.60 -20.07 19.15
N MET A 265 -3.19 -21.07 18.55
CA MET A 265 -2.74 -22.46 18.63
C MET A 265 -2.06 -22.80 17.31
N GLY A 266 -0.75 -22.85 17.30
CA GLY A 266 -0.01 -23.26 16.11
C GLY A 266 1.33 -22.52 15.94
N GLN A 267 2.03 -22.87 14.88
CA GLN A 267 3.28 -22.23 14.52
C GLN A 267 3.01 -20.95 13.73
N VAL A 268 3.39 -19.82 14.29
CA VAL A 268 3.32 -18.51 13.63
C VAL A 268 4.67 -18.24 12.96
N THR A 269 4.64 -17.73 11.73
CA THR A 269 5.84 -17.31 11.01
C THR A 269 5.94 -15.78 11.00
N GLY A 270 7.14 -15.27 11.19
CA GLY A 270 7.41 -13.84 11.03
C GLY A 270 7.29 -13.40 9.56
N MET A 271 7.28 -12.09 9.32
CA MET A 271 7.21 -11.51 7.98
C MET A 271 8.38 -11.90 7.07
N ASP A 272 9.49 -12.36 7.66
CA ASP A 272 10.68 -12.89 6.96
C ASP A 272 10.53 -14.38 6.57
N GLY A 273 9.37 -14.98 6.82
CA GLY A 273 9.09 -16.38 6.56
C GLY A 273 9.71 -17.35 7.56
N ARG A 274 10.34 -16.87 8.65
CA ARG A 274 10.90 -17.70 9.71
C ARG A 274 9.89 -17.96 10.80
N GLY A 275 9.89 -19.18 11.34
CA GLY A 275 9.09 -19.50 12.51
C GLY A 275 9.55 -18.68 13.72
N LEU A 276 8.59 -18.12 14.45
CA LEU A 276 8.87 -17.44 15.72
C LEU A 276 9.13 -18.49 16.80
N THR A 277 10.19 -18.28 17.58
CA THR A 277 10.52 -19.17 18.73
C THR A 277 9.60 -18.91 19.92
N SER A 278 8.94 -17.75 19.92
CA SER A 278 7.93 -17.32 20.89
C SER A 278 6.86 -16.52 20.18
N LEU A 279 5.63 -16.62 20.62
CA LEU A 279 4.51 -15.82 20.10
C LEU A 279 4.62 -14.35 20.50
N VAL A 280 5.33 -14.07 21.58
CA VAL A 280 5.69 -12.71 22.03
C VAL A 280 7.14 -12.71 22.42
N SER A 281 7.91 -11.79 21.87
CA SER A 281 9.34 -11.61 22.16
C SER A 281 9.75 -10.14 22.25
#